data_ba815d01752cf7053e20074818486b4d
#
_entry.id   ba815d01752cf7053e20074818486b4d
#
_cell.length_a   1.000
_cell.length_b   1.000
_cell.length_c   1.000
_cell.angle_alpha   90.00
_cell.angle_beta   90.00
_cell.angle_gamma   90.00
#
_symmetry.space_group_name_H-M   'P 1'
#
loop_
_entity.id
_entity.type
_entity.pdbx_description
1 polymer ?
#
loop_
_entity_poly.entity_id
_entity_poly.type
_entity_poly.pdbx_seq_one_letter_code
_entity_poly.pdbx_strand_id
1 'polypeptide(L)'
;MFHAALKTNDSLYFAVMTGCLRVSKESIFTGLNNLKVHSISDEQFDEYFGFTHGEVETLLKEYGIESHQAEFKEWYDGYRFGEQDVYCPWDVLNYAYDLINSTKAQPKAYWLNTSGNDKIRRLIEKSNTVAAQMEIENLIDGQTIHKEINDQLTHAEIDQDIQNLWSLLYMTGYLTMVGIPNGNCYELTIPNKEVRQIFIQQVMKWFHENLSLDAALTELYTAFEAGDAAKIEQILNQKLLDAIAPFANAPV
;
A
#
# COMPACT_ATOMS: atom_id res chain seq x y z
N MET A 1 -1.21 24.72 -16.96
CA MET A 1 -0.97 23.70 -18.01
C MET A 1 -2.27 22.96 -18.36
N PHE A 2 -2.91 22.20 -17.48
CA PHE A 2 -4.14 21.43 -17.77
C PHE A 2 -5.32 22.29 -18.23
N HIS A 3 -5.52 23.49 -17.67
CA HIS A 3 -6.60 24.37 -18.07
C HIS A 3 -6.55 24.74 -19.57
N ALA A 4 -5.38 25.12 -20.06
CA ALA A 4 -5.21 25.47 -21.48
C ALA A 4 -5.36 24.24 -22.41
N ALA A 5 -4.97 23.06 -21.96
CA ALA A 5 -5.09 21.84 -22.74
C ALA A 5 -6.52 21.29 -22.81
N LEU A 6 -7.30 21.43 -21.71
CA LEU A 6 -8.56 20.72 -21.54
C LEU A 6 -9.81 21.62 -21.59
N LYS A 7 -9.71 22.92 -21.29
CA LYS A 7 -10.89 23.79 -21.19
C LYS A 7 -11.15 24.69 -22.40
N THR A 8 -10.13 25.20 -23.03
CA THR A 8 -10.27 26.18 -24.14
C THR A 8 -9.64 25.67 -25.44
N ASN A 9 -9.64 24.38 -25.62
CA ASN A 9 -9.07 23.73 -26.79
C ASN A 9 -10.19 23.21 -27.69
N ASP A 10 -10.55 24.02 -28.71
CA ASP A 10 -11.61 23.69 -29.68
C ASP A 10 -11.30 22.43 -30.53
N SER A 11 -10.05 22.00 -30.54
CA SER A 11 -9.62 20.76 -31.20
C SER A 11 -9.73 19.51 -30.33
N LEU A 12 -10.05 19.65 -29.05
CA LEU A 12 -10.17 18.54 -28.11
C LEU A 12 -11.58 17.95 -28.13
N TYR A 13 -11.73 16.73 -28.62
CA TYR A 13 -13.00 16.00 -28.60
C TYR A 13 -13.20 15.24 -27.28
N PHE A 14 -12.16 14.57 -26.79
CA PHE A 14 -12.21 13.75 -25.59
C PHE A 14 -10.82 13.67 -24.93
N ALA A 15 -10.79 13.55 -23.60
CA ALA A 15 -9.55 13.36 -22.85
C ALA A 15 -9.75 12.39 -21.68
N VAL A 16 -8.74 11.56 -21.44
CA VAL A 16 -8.64 10.71 -20.25
C VAL A 16 -7.36 11.07 -19.51
N MET A 17 -7.47 11.26 -18.20
CA MET A 17 -6.32 11.41 -17.31
C MET A 17 -6.30 10.26 -16.33
N THR A 18 -5.13 9.65 -16.14
CA THR A 18 -4.91 8.59 -15.16
C THR A 18 -3.83 8.99 -14.17
N GLY A 19 -3.89 8.45 -12.96
CA GLY A 19 -2.89 8.69 -11.93
C GLY A 19 -3.20 7.89 -10.67
N CYS A 20 -2.20 7.67 -9.82
CA CYS A 20 -2.35 6.90 -8.58
C CYS A 20 -3.21 7.62 -7.53
N LEU A 21 -3.26 8.95 -7.55
CA LEU A 21 -4.01 9.76 -6.61
C LEU A 21 -4.71 10.88 -7.36
N ARG A 22 -5.80 11.38 -6.79
CA ARG A 22 -6.50 12.55 -7.32
C ARG A 22 -5.58 13.76 -7.36
N VAL A 23 -5.66 14.52 -8.42
CA VAL A 23 -5.02 15.83 -8.50
C VAL A 23 -5.86 16.83 -7.72
N SER A 24 -5.19 17.71 -6.96
CA SER A 24 -5.83 18.69 -6.09
C SER A 24 -6.98 19.46 -6.78
N LYS A 25 -8.10 19.57 -6.08
CA LYS A 25 -9.29 20.32 -6.56
C LYS A 25 -8.95 21.76 -6.95
N GLU A 26 -8.02 22.40 -6.26
CA GLU A 26 -7.70 23.81 -6.47
C GLU A 26 -7.05 24.12 -7.82
N SER A 27 -6.29 23.18 -8.39
CA SER A 27 -5.59 23.43 -9.66
C SER A 27 -6.34 22.95 -10.90
N ILE A 28 -7.26 22.00 -10.77
CA ILE A 28 -8.00 21.42 -11.90
C ILE A 28 -9.49 21.77 -11.83
N PHE A 29 -10.12 21.73 -10.66
CA PHE A 29 -11.57 21.78 -10.54
C PHE A 29 -12.17 23.19 -10.57
N THR A 30 -11.44 24.24 -10.25
CA THR A 30 -11.91 25.63 -10.42
C THR A 30 -12.05 26.03 -11.88
N GLY A 31 -11.45 25.26 -12.80
CA GLY A 31 -11.48 25.52 -14.22
C GLY A 31 -12.14 24.46 -15.10
N LEU A 32 -12.34 23.21 -14.60
CA LEU A 32 -12.84 22.07 -15.37
C LEU A 32 -14.10 21.50 -14.70
N ASN A 33 -15.27 21.92 -15.15
CA ASN A 33 -16.55 21.58 -14.53
C ASN A 33 -17.09 20.20 -14.95
N ASN A 34 -16.48 19.53 -15.91
CA ASN A 34 -17.02 18.33 -16.58
C ASN A 34 -16.18 17.07 -16.36
N LEU A 35 -15.29 17.05 -15.38
CA LEU A 35 -14.52 15.85 -15.05
C LEU A 35 -15.39 14.86 -14.28
N LYS A 36 -15.52 13.66 -14.82
CA LYS A 36 -15.99 12.48 -14.09
C LYS A 36 -14.76 11.71 -13.59
N VAL A 37 -14.66 11.56 -12.29
CA VAL A 37 -13.53 10.87 -11.65
C VAL A 37 -14.00 9.48 -11.25
N HIS A 38 -13.23 8.47 -11.60
CA HIS A 38 -13.40 7.08 -11.18
C HIS A 38 -12.21 6.68 -10.33
N SER A 39 -12.45 5.90 -9.29
CA SER A 39 -11.45 5.37 -8.39
C SER A 39 -11.50 3.84 -8.35
N ILE A 40 -10.55 3.22 -7.68
CA ILE A 40 -10.52 1.77 -7.50
C ILE A 40 -11.70 1.22 -6.69
N SER A 41 -12.47 2.11 -6.03
CA SER A 41 -13.67 1.74 -5.26
C SER A 41 -14.94 1.74 -6.11
N ASP A 42 -14.90 2.27 -7.34
CA ASP A 42 -16.07 2.36 -8.21
C ASP A 42 -16.28 1.05 -8.98
N GLU A 43 -17.56 0.64 -9.13
CA GLU A 43 -17.94 -0.52 -9.95
C GLU A 43 -17.76 -0.24 -11.45
N GLN A 44 -17.81 1.03 -11.85
CA GLN A 44 -17.67 1.41 -13.25
C GLN A 44 -16.20 1.34 -13.68
N PHE A 45 -15.89 0.50 -14.65
CA PHE A 45 -14.55 0.24 -15.21
C PHE A 45 -13.61 -0.56 -14.29
N ASP A 46 -14.14 -1.29 -13.31
CA ASP A 46 -13.39 -2.08 -12.35
C ASP A 46 -12.61 -3.25 -13.00
N GLU A 47 -13.03 -3.74 -14.16
CA GLU A 47 -12.35 -4.80 -14.91
C GLU A 47 -11.25 -4.32 -15.87
N TYR A 48 -11.10 -2.99 -16.11
CA TYR A 48 -10.24 -2.49 -17.19
C TYR A 48 -8.82 -2.09 -16.76
N PHE A 49 -8.57 -1.97 -15.46
CA PHE A 49 -7.28 -1.48 -14.95
C PHE A 49 -6.42 -2.58 -14.27
N GLY A 50 -6.81 -3.83 -14.45
CA GLY A 50 -6.09 -5.01 -14.04
C GLY A 50 -6.33 -6.12 -15.06
N PHE A 51 -5.69 -7.28 -14.89
CA PHE A 51 -6.07 -8.47 -15.63
C PHE A 51 -7.08 -9.29 -14.82
N THR A 52 -8.17 -9.64 -15.43
CA THR A 52 -9.15 -10.57 -14.87
C THR A 52 -8.60 -12.00 -14.85
N HIS A 53 -9.20 -12.89 -14.05
CA HIS A 53 -8.81 -14.31 -14.03
C HIS A 53 -8.86 -14.95 -15.42
N GLY A 54 -9.91 -14.67 -16.20
CA GLY A 54 -10.08 -15.24 -17.55
C GLY A 54 -9.01 -14.74 -18.53
N GLU A 55 -8.58 -13.48 -18.43
CA GLU A 55 -7.50 -12.95 -19.25
C GLU A 55 -6.15 -13.57 -18.91
N VAL A 56 -5.85 -13.74 -17.60
CA VAL A 56 -4.62 -14.43 -17.16
C VAL A 56 -4.64 -15.89 -17.62
N GLU A 57 -5.74 -16.63 -17.46
CA GLU A 57 -5.86 -18.01 -17.94
C GLU A 57 -5.62 -18.11 -19.46
N THR A 58 -6.18 -17.17 -20.23
CA THR A 58 -5.99 -17.11 -21.67
C THR A 58 -4.52 -16.85 -22.02
N LEU A 59 -3.88 -15.88 -21.36
CA LEU A 59 -2.47 -15.56 -21.53
C LEU A 59 -1.58 -16.77 -21.23
N LEU A 60 -1.79 -17.45 -20.08
CA LEU A 60 -1.00 -18.60 -19.70
C LEU A 60 -1.12 -19.74 -20.71
N LYS A 61 -2.33 -19.97 -21.25
CA LYS A 61 -2.60 -20.97 -22.27
C LYS A 61 -1.93 -20.65 -23.60
N GLU A 62 -2.00 -19.41 -24.05
CA GLU A 62 -1.37 -18.98 -25.30
C GLU A 62 0.15 -19.15 -25.29
N TYR A 63 0.78 -18.99 -24.14
CA TYR A 63 2.23 -19.15 -23.97
C TYR A 63 2.67 -20.54 -23.47
N GLY A 64 1.72 -21.48 -23.22
CA GLY A 64 2.02 -22.84 -22.77
C GLY A 64 2.63 -22.93 -21.39
N ILE A 65 2.24 -22.02 -20.48
CA ILE A 65 2.72 -21.90 -19.10
C ILE A 65 1.61 -22.09 -18.05
N GLU A 66 0.52 -22.78 -18.38
CA GLU A 66 -0.64 -23.01 -17.51
C GLU A 66 -0.28 -23.75 -16.22
N SER A 67 0.79 -24.55 -16.24
CA SER A 67 1.26 -25.24 -15.04
C SER A 67 1.66 -24.32 -13.90
N HIS A 68 1.90 -23.02 -14.19
CA HIS A 68 2.28 -22.01 -13.22
C HIS A 68 1.10 -21.16 -12.70
N GLN A 69 -0.15 -21.48 -13.08
CA GLN A 69 -1.35 -20.70 -12.70
C GLN A 69 -1.46 -20.48 -11.18
N ALA A 70 -1.14 -21.48 -10.37
CA ALA A 70 -1.17 -21.34 -8.91
C ALA A 70 -0.16 -20.31 -8.38
N GLU A 71 1.02 -20.24 -8.99
CA GLU A 71 2.05 -19.25 -8.65
C GLU A 71 1.61 -17.83 -9.03
N PHE A 72 1.04 -17.64 -10.23
CA PHE A 72 0.47 -16.36 -10.63
C PHE A 72 -0.60 -15.89 -9.64
N LYS A 73 -1.49 -16.79 -9.23
CA LYS A 73 -2.55 -16.48 -8.29
C LYS A 73 -2.00 -16.10 -6.91
N GLU A 74 -1.07 -16.87 -6.37
CA GLU A 74 -0.48 -16.62 -5.04
C GLU A 74 0.30 -15.31 -4.98
N TRP A 75 1.00 -14.97 -6.06
CA TRP A 75 1.95 -13.87 -6.06
C TRP A 75 1.39 -12.54 -6.56
N TYR A 76 0.45 -12.55 -7.52
CA TYR A 76 0.10 -11.33 -8.27
C TYR A 76 -1.40 -11.05 -8.35
N ASP A 77 -2.24 -11.95 -7.82
CA ASP A 77 -3.69 -11.77 -7.68
C ASP A 77 -4.05 -10.98 -6.42
N GLY A 78 -5.35 -10.77 -6.19
CA GLY A 78 -5.90 -10.33 -4.91
C GLY A 78 -6.19 -8.83 -4.81
N TYR A 79 -6.03 -8.08 -5.89
CA TYR A 79 -6.55 -6.71 -5.93
C TYR A 79 -8.04 -6.72 -6.18
N ARG A 80 -8.80 -6.02 -5.35
CA ARG A 80 -10.23 -5.84 -5.55
C ARG A 80 -10.52 -4.40 -5.95
N PHE A 81 -11.01 -4.25 -7.18
CA PHE A 81 -11.51 -2.99 -7.73
C PHE A 81 -13.01 -3.09 -7.88
N GLY A 82 -13.78 -2.16 -7.25
CA GLY A 82 -15.22 -2.28 -7.25
C GLY A 82 -15.71 -3.67 -6.82
N GLU A 83 -16.28 -4.41 -7.74
CA GLU A 83 -16.75 -5.79 -7.53
C GLU A 83 -15.85 -6.86 -8.18
N GLN A 84 -14.78 -6.47 -8.89
CA GLN A 84 -13.89 -7.37 -9.61
C GLN A 84 -12.59 -7.66 -8.86
N ASP A 85 -12.18 -8.92 -8.90
CA ASP A 85 -10.84 -9.33 -8.47
C ASP A 85 -9.92 -9.33 -9.69
N VAL A 86 -8.78 -8.65 -9.58
CA VAL A 86 -7.85 -8.46 -10.68
C VAL A 86 -6.39 -8.69 -10.25
N TYR A 87 -5.58 -9.08 -11.24
CA TYR A 87 -4.12 -9.18 -11.12
C TYR A 87 -3.45 -7.87 -11.50
N CYS A 88 -2.28 -7.59 -10.95
CA CYS A 88 -1.42 -6.52 -11.42
C CYS A 88 -0.81 -6.87 -12.79
N PRO A 89 -1.12 -6.11 -13.86
CA PRO A 89 -0.65 -6.45 -15.21
C PRO A 89 0.88 -6.45 -15.34
N TRP A 90 1.56 -5.52 -14.67
CA TRP A 90 3.02 -5.43 -14.69
C TRP A 90 3.68 -6.72 -14.22
N ASP A 91 3.21 -7.26 -13.12
CA ASP A 91 3.80 -8.44 -12.49
C ASP A 91 3.51 -9.71 -13.29
N VAL A 92 2.26 -9.84 -13.76
CA VAL A 92 1.84 -10.94 -14.64
C VAL A 92 2.69 -10.98 -15.90
N LEU A 93 2.88 -9.85 -16.58
CA LEU A 93 3.66 -9.80 -17.82
C LEU A 93 5.15 -10.08 -17.59
N ASN A 94 5.73 -9.57 -16.51
CA ASN A 94 7.14 -9.80 -16.20
C ASN A 94 7.41 -11.26 -15.83
N TYR A 95 6.55 -11.88 -15.01
CA TYR A 95 6.72 -13.28 -14.66
C TYR A 95 6.48 -14.21 -15.86
N ALA A 96 5.46 -13.93 -16.68
CA ALA A 96 5.25 -14.66 -17.93
C ALA A 96 6.48 -14.56 -18.86
N TYR A 97 7.05 -13.36 -18.99
CA TYR A 97 8.27 -13.14 -19.78
C TYR A 97 9.46 -13.96 -19.24
N ASP A 98 9.66 -13.96 -17.92
CA ASP A 98 10.72 -14.75 -17.29
C ASP A 98 10.53 -16.26 -17.55
N LEU A 99 9.30 -16.78 -17.45
CA LEU A 99 8.97 -18.18 -17.70
C LEU A 99 9.16 -18.59 -19.17
N ILE A 100 8.82 -17.72 -20.12
CA ILE A 100 9.05 -17.96 -21.56
C ILE A 100 10.55 -18.10 -21.84
N ASN A 101 11.37 -17.31 -21.18
CA ASN A 101 12.83 -17.37 -21.34
C ASN A 101 13.50 -18.48 -20.53
N SER A 102 12.90 -18.91 -19.43
CA SER A 102 13.41 -19.96 -18.56
C SER A 102 12.27 -20.65 -17.80
N THR A 103 11.98 -21.90 -18.17
CA THR A 103 10.93 -22.69 -17.50
C THR A 103 11.19 -22.98 -16.02
N LYS A 104 12.35 -22.58 -15.50
CA LYS A 104 12.72 -22.68 -14.08
C LYS A 104 12.67 -21.34 -13.36
N ALA A 105 12.17 -20.28 -14.02
CA ALA A 105 12.01 -18.98 -13.39
C ALA A 105 11.10 -19.11 -12.15
N GLN A 106 11.49 -18.41 -11.08
CA GLN A 106 10.70 -18.35 -9.86
C GLN A 106 10.01 -16.98 -9.78
N PRO A 107 8.79 -16.91 -9.23
CA PRO A 107 8.13 -15.63 -9.02
C PRO A 107 8.92 -14.78 -8.02
N LYS A 108 8.89 -13.47 -8.21
CA LYS A 108 9.61 -12.49 -7.40
C LYS A 108 8.85 -11.17 -7.36
N ALA A 109 9.25 -10.26 -6.48
CA ALA A 109 8.67 -8.93 -6.41
C ALA A 109 9.19 -8.04 -7.56
N TYR A 110 8.38 -7.86 -8.61
CA TYR A 110 8.70 -6.97 -9.74
C TYR A 110 8.38 -5.51 -9.46
N TRP A 111 7.42 -5.25 -8.58
CA TRP A 111 6.96 -3.91 -8.24
C TRP A 111 7.86 -3.17 -7.26
N LEU A 112 8.69 -3.86 -6.51
CA LEU A 112 9.51 -3.34 -5.41
C LEU A 112 10.33 -2.08 -5.78
N ASN A 113 10.80 -1.96 -7.01
CA ASN A 113 11.70 -0.90 -7.46
C ASN A 113 11.04 0.07 -8.45
N THR A 114 9.74 0.02 -8.66
CA THR A 114 9.06 0.78 -9.73
C THR A 114 8.50 2.12 -9.27
N SER A 115 8.27 2.33 -7.97
CA SER A 115 7.64 3.54 -7.45
C SER A 115 8.49 4.25 -6.39
N GLY A 116 8.46 5.58 -6.39
CA GLY A 116 9.05 6.41 -5.36
C GLY A 116 8.19 6.40 -4.09
N ASN A 117 8.60 5.63 -3.09
CA ASN A 117 7.85 5.41 -1.85
C ASN A 117 8.06 6.52 -0.80
N ASP A 118 8.61 7.67 -1.18
CA ASP A 118 8.98 8.76 -0.26
C ASP A 118 7.78 9.31 0.54
N LYS A 119 6.58 9.33 -0.04
CA LYS A 119 5.39 9.82 0.65
C LYS A 119 4.90 8.82 1.70
N ILE A 120 4.87 7.54 1.36
CA ILE A 120 4.51 6.46 2.29
C ILE A 120 5.52 6.44 3.44
N ARG A 121 6.80 6.48 3.12
CA ARG A 121 7.86 6.55 4.13
C ARG A 121 7.66 7.72 5.09
N ARG A 122 7.43 8.94 4.60
CA ARG A 122 7.18 10.12 5.44
C ARG A 122 5.94 9.98 6.33
N LEU A 123 4.87 9.37 5.82
CA LEU A 123 3.68 9.13 6.64
C LEU A 123 3.93 8.06 7.70
N ILE A 124 4.65 7.00 7.39
CA ILE A 124 5.07 6.00 8.36
C ILE A 124 5.94 6.64 9.45
N GLU A 125 6.89 7.49 9.06
CA GLU A 125 7.73 8.23 10.01
C GLU A 125 6.91 9.11 10.97
N LYS A 126 5.85 9.76 10.45
CA LYS A 126 4.92 10.55 11.28
C LYS A 126 3.96 9.70 12.12
N SER A 127 3.53 8.56 11.57
CA SER A 127 2.53 7.66 12.17
C SER A 127 3.14 6.58 13.05
N ASN A 128 4.41 6.71 13.40
CA ASN A 128 5.18 5.69 14.11
C ASN A 128 4.69 5.51 15.55
N THR A 129 3.50 4.90 15.68
CA THR A 129 2.88 4.52 16.95
C THR A 129 2.92 3.00 17.09
N VAL A 130 2.97 2.52 18.33
CA VAL A 130 2.86 1.07 18.63
C VAL A 130 1.61 0.47 18.01
N ALA A 131 0.49 1.20 17.99
CA ALA A 131 -0.75 0.73 17.41
C ALA A 131 -0.63 0.51 15.89
N ALA A 132 -0.04 1.46 15.15
CA ALA A 132 0.15 1.33 13.70
C ALA A 132 1.13 0.19 13.37
N GLN A 133 2.17 0.00 14.18
CA GLN A 133 3.09 -1.12 14.01
C GLN A 133 2.38 -2.47 14.21
N MET A 134 1.60 -2.63 15.28
CA MET A 134 0.83 -3.85 15.54
C MET A 134 -0.17 -4.15 14.39
N GLU A 135 -0.80 -3.12 13.82
CA GLU A 135 -1.71 -3.29 12.68
C GLU A 135 -0.96 -3.75 11.42
N ILE A 136 0.23 -3.23 11.16
CA ILE A 136 1.09 -3.70 10.07
C ILE A 136 1.56 -5.15 10.30
N GLU A 137 1.94 -5.51 11.52
CA GLU A 137 2.30 -6.88 11.87
C GLU A 137 1.10 -7.84 11.65
N ASN A 138 -0.10 -7.46 12.09
CA ASN A 138 -1.33 -8.22 11.84
C ASN A 138 -1.58 -8.43 10.34
N LEU A 139 -1.40 -7.39 9.52
CA LEU A 139 -1.52 -7.49 8.06
C LEU A 139 -0.48 -8.44 7.46
N ILE A 140 0.76 -8.39 7.93
CA ILE A 140 1.83 -9.31 7.50
C ILE A 140 1.48 -10.75 7.88
N ASP A 141 0.82 -10.97 9.00
CA ASP A 141 0.35 -12.30 9.44
C ASP A 141 -0.92 -12.77 8.70
N GLY A 142 -1.42 -11.97 7.76
CA GLY A 142 -2.58 -12.30 6.92
C GLY A 142 -3.92 -12.00 7.58
N GLN A 143 -3.93 -11.19 8.65
CA GLN A 143 -5.16 -10.68 9.25
C GLN A 143 -5.65 -9.44 8.48
N THR A 144 -6.89 -9.05 8.76
CA THR A 144 -7.50 -7.82 8.24
C THR A 144 -7.51 -6.72 9.28
N ILE A 145 -7.58 -5.47 8.82
CA ILE A 145 -7.80 -4.30 9.66
C ILE A 145 -9.01 -3.50 9.17
N HIS A 146 -9.69 -2.80 10.07
CA HIS A 146 -10.81 -1.92 9.72
C HIS A 146 -10.38 -0.46 9.82
N LYS A 147 -10.49 0.29 8.72
CA LYS A 147 -10.07 1.69 8.64
C LYS A 147 -11.07 2.55 7.89
N GLU A 148 -11.21 3.79 8.34
CA GLU A 148 -11.88 4.81 7.54
C GLU A 148 -10.97 5.24 6.40
N ILE A 149 -11.45 5.13 5.16
CA ILE A 149 -10.71 5.44 3.95
C ILE A 149 -11.27 6.71 3.31
N ASN A 150 -10.39 7.65 3.05
CA ASN A 150 -10.67 8.81 2.22
C ASN A 150 -10.23 8.50 0.78
N ASP A 151 -11.15 8.02 -0.04
CA ASP A 151 -10.94 7.72 -1.46
C ASP A 151 -10.78 8.98 -2.32
N GLN A 152 -11.06 10.15 -1.75
CA GLN A 152 -10.90 11.45 -2.39
C GLN A 152 -9.59 12.17 -2.02
N LEU A 153 -8.67 11.47 -1.36
CA LEU A 153 -7.41 12.01 -0.90
C LEU A 153 -6.60 12.60 -2.06
N THR A 154 -6.21 13.85 -1.91
CA THR A 154 -5.38 14.57 -2.88
C THR A 154 -3.92 14.62 -2.43
N HIS A 155 -3.01 14.88 -3.38
CA HIS A 155 -1.59 15.03 -3.07
C HIS A 155 -1.28 16.12 -2.02
N ALA A 156 -2.11 17.15 -1.91
CA ALA A 156 -1.95 18.24 -0.94
C ALA A 156 -2.41 17.86 0.48
N GLU A 157 -3.31 16.90 0.59
CA GLU A 157 -3.93 16.49 1.86
C GLU A 157 -3.19 15.33 2.53
N ILE A 158 -2.33 14.61 1.81
CA ILE A 158 -1.61 13.42 2.33
C ILE A 158 -0.90 13.73 3.65
N ASP A 159 -0.20 14.86 3.72
CA ASP A 159 0.64 15.21 4.87
C ASP A 159 -0.13 15.87 6.03
N GLN A 160 -1.45 16.09 5.89
CA GLN A 160 -2.25 16.84 6.86
C GLN A 160 -2.73 15.98 8.03
N ASP A 161 -2.99 14.69 7.80
CA ASP A 161 -3.50 13.77 8.81
C ASP A 161 -2.76 12.43 8.75
N ILE A 162 -2.41 11.91 9.92
CA ILE A 162 -1.79 10.58 10.10
C ILE A 162 -2.72 9.45 9.61
N GLN A 163 -4.05 9.62 9.75
CA GLN A 163 -5.03 8.65 9.26
C GLN A 163 -4.97 8.45 7.74
N ASN A 164 -4.41 9.42 7.01
CA ASN A 164 -4.21 9.33 5.57
C ASN A 164 -3.21 8.23 5.15
N LEU A 165 -2.42 7.69 6.09
CA LEU A 165 -1.52 6.55 5.81
C LEU A 165 -2.30 5.36 5.21
N TRP A 166 -3.40 4.97 5.84
CA TRP A 166 -4.19 3.82 5.40
C TRP A 166 -4.87 4.06 4.05
N SER A 167 -5.40 5.28 3.86
CA SER A 167 -5.96 5.70 2.56
C SER A 167 -4.90 5.70 1.47
N LEU A 168 -3.69 6.17 1.76
CA LEU A 168 -2.58 6.16 0.81
C LEU A 168 -2.15 4.73 0.46
N LEU A 169 -1.98 3.86 1.46
CA LEU A 169 -1.61 2.45 1.25
C LEU A 169 -2.67 1.72 0.40
N TYR A 170 -3.96 1.98 0.63
CA TYR A 170 -5.05 1.42 -0.18
C TYR A 170 -5.02 1.96 -1.62
N MET A 171 -4.99 3.28 -1.81
CA MET A 171 -5.03 3.89 -3.14
C MET A 171 -3.78 3.64 -3.99
N THR A 172 -2.66 3.31 -3.36
CA THR A 172 -1.39 3.00 -4.06
C THR A 172 -1.15 1.51 -4.23
N GLY A 173 -2.11 0.65 -3.83
CA GLY A 173 -2.05 -0.79 -4.06
C GLY A 173 -1.21 -1.58 -3.06
N TYR A 174 -0.81 -0.98 -1.93
CA TYR A 174 -0.19 -1.74 -0.84
C TYR A 174 -1.24 -2.52 -0.04
N LEU A 175 -2.46 -2.02 0.01
CA LEU A 175 -3.60 -2.70 0.63
C LEU A 175 -4.72 -2.84 -0.40
N THR A 176 -5.58 -3.82 -0.19
CA THR A 176 -6.82 -4.04 -0.94
C THR A 176 -7.98 -4.19 0.02
N MET A 177 -9.20 -3.96 -0.46
CA MET A 177 -10.39 -4.17 0.34
C MET A 177 -10.85 -5.62 0.33
N VAL A 178 -11.46 -6.05 1.44
CA VAL A 178 -12.14 -7.34 1.58
C VAL A 178 -13.64 -7.09 1.62
N GLY A 179 -14.38 -7.75 0.72
CA GLY A 179 -15.84 -7.58 0.66
C GLY A 179 -16.29 -6.19 0.22
N ILE A 180 -17.46 -5.79 0.69
CA ILE A 180 -18.10 -4.49 0.39
C ILE A 180 -17.94 -3.58 1.60
N PRO A 181 -17.43 -2.35 1.43
CA PRO A 181 -17.23 -1.42 2.54
C PRO A 181 -18.58 -0.96 3.14
N ASN A 182 -18.56 -0.68 4.44
CA ASN A 182 -19.70 -0.08 5.12
C ASN A 182 -19.49 1.44 5.21
N GLY A 183 -20.05 2.18 4.25
CA GLY A 183 -19.75 3.60 4.10
C GLY A 183 -18.26 3.82 3.81
N ASN A 184 -17.60 4.64 4.64
CA ASN A 184 -16.16 4.89 4.52
C ASN A 184 -15.28 3.91 5.32
N CYS A 185 -15.88 2.94 6.02
CA CYS A 185 -15.15 1.94 6.79
C CYS A 185 -14.87 0.71 5.91
N TYR A 186 -13.61 0.50 5.62
CA TYR A 186 -13.09 -0.59 4.79
C TYR A 186 -12.43 -1.64 5.66
N GLU A 187 -12.68 -2.90 5.35
CA GLU A 187 -11.87 -4.02 5.80
C GLU A 187 -10.72 -4.20 4.80
N LEU A 188 -9.48 -4.08 5.28
CA LEU A 188 -8.29 -4.04 4.43
C LEU A 188 -7.37 -5.21 4.74
N THR A 189 -6.70 -5.70 3.69
CA THR A 189 -5.65 -6.73 3.78
C THR A 189 -4.53 -6.46 2.78
N ILE A 190 -3.42 -7.17 2.91
CA ILE A 190 -2.38 -7.21 1.88
C ILE A 190 -2.87 -8.09 0.73
N PRO A 191 -2.82 -7.62 -0.54
CA PRO A 191 -3.44 -8.32 -1.66
C PRO A 191 -2.79 -9.68 -1.96
N ASN A 192 -1.47 -9.79 -1.89
CA ASN A 192 -0.77 -10.97 -2.38
C ASN A 192 0.62 -11.14 -1.76
N LYS A 193 1.31 -12.19 -2.18
CA LYS A 193 2.63 -12.56 -1.63
C LYS A 193 3.74 -11.58 -2.03
N GLU A 194 3.67 -10.98 -3.21
CA GLU A 194 4.61 -9.95 -3.63
C GLU A 194 4.55 -8.74 -2.69
N VAL A 195 3.36 -8.16 -2.52
CA VAL A 195 3.16 -7.00 -1.66
C VAL A 195 3.50 -7.33 -0.21
N ARG A 196 3.19 -8.56 0.26
CA ARG A 196 3.60 -9.01 1.59
C ARG A 196 5.12 -8.99 1.78
N GLN A 197 5.89 -9.41 0.77
CA GLN A 197 7.34 -9.30 0.83
C GLN A 197 7.82 -7.85 0.89
N ILE A 198 7.15 -6.94 0.17
CA ILE A 198 7.44 -5.51 0.23
C ILE A 198 7.18 -4.96 1.64
N PHE A 199 6.07 -5.34 2.27
CA PHE A 199 5.79 -4.96 3.67
C PHE A 199 6.91 -5.42 4.61
N ILE A 200 7.33 -6.68 4.53
CA ILE A 200 8.39 -7.23 5.38
C ILE A 200 9.73 -6.50 5.14
N GLN A 201 10.10 -6.27 3.89
CA GLN A 201 11.41 -5.74 3.55
C GLN A 201 11.53 -4.23 3.69
N GLN A 202 10.47 -3.47 3.42
CA GLN A 202 10.50 -2.02 3.40
C GLN A 202 9.70 -1.39 4.53
N VAL A 203 8.44 -1.75 4.68
CA VAL A 203 7.54 -1.07 5.62
C VAL A 203 7.98 -1.32 7.05
N MET A 204 8.25 -2.57 7.41
CA MET A 204 8.78 -2.91 8.73
C MET A 204 10.14 -2.24 8.99
N LYS A 205 11.01 -2.20 7.98
CA LYS A 205 12.29 -1.50 8.09
C LYS A 205 12.11 -0.02 8.42
N TRP A 206 11.19 0.68 7.76
CA TRP A 206 10.90 2.09 8.04
C TRP A 206 10.37 2.32 9.46
N PHE A 207 9.51 1.43 9.97
CA PHE A 207 9.09 1.48 11.36
C PHE A 207 10.26 1.29 12.32
N HIS A 208 11.15 0.33 12.08
CA HIS A 208 12.29 0.05 12.94
C HIS A 208 13.35 1.17 12.92
N GLU A 209 13.64 1.76 11.76
CA GLU A 209 14.60 2.87 11.64
C GLU A 209 14.18 4.08 12.49
N ASN A 210 12.88 4.34 12.63
CA ASN A 210 12.36 5.46 13.39
C ASN A 210 12.24 5.20 14.89
N LEU A 211 12.25 3.95 15.33
CA LEU A 211 12.06 3.61 16.76
C LEU A 211 13.33 3.74 17.61
N SER A 212 14.47 4.16 17.13
CA SER A 212 15.73 4.17 17.92
C SER A 212 15.97 2.86 18.71
N LEU A 213 15.32 1.77 18.28
CA LEU A 213 15.28 0.52 19.02
C LEU A 213 16.60 -0.26 18.91
N ASP A 214 17.35 -0.08 17.82
CA ASP A 214 18.53 -0.92 17.59
C ASP A 214 19.59 -0.74 18.67
N ALA A 215 19.87 0.48 19.11
CA ALA A 215 20.84 0.72 20.19
C ALA A 215 20.31 0.19 21.54
N ALA A 216 19.04 0.48 21.86
CA ALA A 216 18.44 0.06 23.12
C ALA A 216 18.22 -1.47 23.18
N LEU A 217 17.86 -2.11 22.07
CA LEU A 217 17.77 -3.56 21.98
C LEU A 217 19.15 -4.21 22.09
N THR A 218 20.16 -3.67 21.43
CA THR A 218 21.53 -4.18 21.57
C THR A 218 22.03 -4.06 23.00
N GLU A 219 21.79 -2.91 23.68
CA GLU A 219 22.10 -2.75 25.10
C GLU A 219 21.30 -3.70 25.98
N LEU A 220 20.01 -3.94 25.67
CA LEU A 220 19.16 -4.88 26.41
C LEU A 220 19.66 -6.33 26.27
N TYR A 221 19.98 -6.77 25.04
CA TYR A 221 20.57 -8.09 24.81
C TYR A 221 21.90 -8.25 25.56
N THR A 222 22.78 -7.25 25.49
CA THR A 222 24.05 -7.28 26.21
C THR A 222 23.85 -7.36 27.72
N ALA A 223 22.84 -6.63 28.25
CA ALA A 223 22.51 -6.69 29.68
C ALA A 223 21.90 -8.04 30.08
N PHE A 224 21.11 -8.68 29.22
CA PHE A 224 20.62 -10.06 29.44
C PHE A 224 21.75 -11.08 29.45
N GLU A 225 22.67 -11.01 28.49
CA GLU A 225 23.84 -11.91 28.42
C GLU A 225 24.79 -11.73 29.65
N ALA A 226 24.92 -10.49 30.13
CA ALA A 226 25.72 -10.18 31.33
C ALA A 226 24.96 -10.48 32.64
N GLY A 227 23.64 -10.79 32.61
CA GLY A 227 22.87 -10.94 33.83
C GLY A 227 22.68 -9.66 34.63
N ASP A 228 22.85 -8.47 34.00
CA ASP A 228 22.73 -7.17 34.65
C ASP A 228 21.29 -6.73 34.82
N ALA A 229 20.65 -7.20 35.90
CA ALA A 229 19.27 -6.89 36.20
C ALA A 229 19.01 -5.38 36.41
N ALA A 230 19.96 -4.63 36.91
CA ALA A 230 19.81 -3.18 37.13
C ALA A 230 19.78 -2.44 35.79
N LYS A 231 20.63 -2.82 34.83
CA LYS A 231 20.63 -2.27 33.49
C LYS A 231 19.35 -2.63 32.70
N ILE A 232 18.90 -3.85 32.83
CA ILE A 232 17.62 -4.32 32.23
C ILE A 232 16.45 -3.48 32.75
N GLU A 233 16.36 -3.29 34.08
CA GLU A 233 15.29 -2.49 34.69
C GLU A 233 15.36 -1.03 34.21
N GLN A 234 16.56 -0.44 34.16
CA GLN A 234 16.75 0.92 33.68
C GLN A 234 16.25 1.09 32.23
N ILE A 235 16.64 0.18 31.32
CA ILE A 235 16.26 0.25 29.90
C ILE A 235 14.74 0.09 29.75
N LEU A 236 14.13 -0.88 30.44
CA LEU A 236 12.70 -1.12 30.39
C LEU A 236 11.89 0.07 30.95
N ASN A 237 12.30 0.64 32.08
CA ASN A 237 11.64 1.80 32.65
C ASN A 237 11.74 3.03 31.73
N GLN A 238 12.89 3.27 31.10
CA GLN A 238 13.04 4.36 30.14
C GLN A 238 12.11 4.19 28.95
N LYS A 239 12.03 2.99 28.40
CA LYS A 239 11.14 2.69 27.25
C LYS A 239 9.65 2.76 27.61
N LEU A 240 9.27 2.34 28.80
CA LEU A 240 7.92 2.51 29.34
C LEU A 240 7.56 3.99 29.51
N LEU A 241 8.47 4.81 30.02
CA LEU A 241 8.27 6.25 30.15
C LEU A 241 8.14 6.93 28.77
N ASP A 242 8.98 6.57 27.81
CA ASP A 242 8.92 7.07 26.44
C ASP A 242 7.60 6.68 25.74
N ALA A 243 7.06 5.49 26.02
CA ALA A 243 5.79 5.01 25.48
C ALA A 243 4.57 5.69 26.12
N ILE A 244 4.66 6.10 27.38
CA ILE A 244 3.55 6.72 28.14
C ILE A 244 3.54 8.26 27.98
N ALA A 245 4.69 8.88 27.71
CA ALA A 245 4.83 10.33 27.58
C ALA A 245 3.84 11.00 26.60
N PRO A 246 3.53 10.42 25.42
CA PRO A 246 2.51 10.97 24.52
C PRO A 246 1.12 11.03 25.11
N PHE A 247 0.77 10.11 26.00
CA PHE A 247 -0.56 10.03 26.61
C PHE A 247 -0.70 10.94 27.85
N ALA A 248 0.41 11.30 28.51
CA ALA A 248 0.41 12.19 29.66
C ALA A 248 0.13 13.65 29.32
N ASN A 249 0.31 14.05 28.05
CA ASN A 249 0.11 15.42 27.56
C ASN A 249 -1.13 15.58 26.67
N ALA A 250 -2.04 14.59 26.60
CA ALA A 250 -3.30 14.74 25.89
C ALA A 250 -4.21 15.72 26.67
N PRO A 251 -4.70 16.80 26.06
CA PRO A 251 -5.65 17.69 26.71
C PRO A 251 -6.97 16.93 26.98
N VAL A 252 -7.50 17.08 28.21
CA VAL A 252 -8.81 16.57 28.65
C VAL A 252 -9.91 17.31 27.93
#